data_817ec0f346cfb9de1eae1d9150e14595
#
_entry.id   817ec0f346cfb9de1eae1d9150e14595
#
_cell.length_a   1.000
_cell.length_b   1.000
_cell.length_c   1.000
_cell.angle_alpha   90.00
_cell.angle_beta   90.00
_cell.angle_gamma   90.00
#
_symmetry.space_group_name_H-M   'P 1'
#
loop_
_entity.id
_entity.type
_entity.pdbx_description
1 polymer ?
#
loop_
_entity_poly.entity_id
_entity_poly.type
_entity_poly.pdbx_seq_one_letter_code
_entity_poly.pdbx_strand_id
1 'polypeptide(L)'
;MRLLIACCSACLLAAVSVDASANAGGGMSMPSTSMPSRQATPQDKARDAYNDGVHHVKKADKAQQTASEATDSGKKDKAAKEAHDAYASALGKFKESAGLDPSLAEAWNYIGYTSRKLGNYDDALAAYDRALSLKPGYPDALEYRGEAYLSVGRIADAQQAYLDLYAGNRALAGKLLTAMKSWVTAQHERPSGSGATNLDELDKWIQERTQIAAQTAALTREGTAASWR
;
A
#
# COMPACT_ATOMS: atom_id res chain seq x y z
N MET A 1 -18.12 48.97 -4.40
CA MET A 1 -18.08 49.64 -3.08
C MET A 1 -16.84 49.10 -2.34
N ARG A 2 -15.84 49.98 -2.23
CA ARG A 2 -14.55 49.69 -1.58
C ARG A 2 -14.70 49.81 -0.08
N LEU A 3 -14.11 48.90 0.70
CA LEU A 3 -13.66 49.25 2.05
C LEU A 3 -12.32 48.52 2.33
N LEU A 4 -11.29 49.34 2.35
CA LEU A 4 -9.98 49.12 2.94
C LEU A 4 -10.06 49.35 4.44
N ILE A 5 -9.49 48.50 5.27
CA ILE A 5 -9.06 48.87 6.63
C ILE A 5 -7.64 48.33 6.79
N ALA A 6 -6.74 49.31 6.91
CA ALA A 6 -5.33 49.16 7.26
C ALA A 6 -5.13 49.49 8.76
N CYS A 7 -3.90 49.18 9.23
CA CYS A 7 -3.26 49.61 10.47
C CYS A 7 -3.41 48.63 11.65
N CYS A 8 -2.41 48.32 12.44
CA CYS A 8 -1.18 49.10 12.80
C CYS A 8 -0.07 48.18 13.32
N SER A 9 1.11 48.57 12.99
CA SER A 9 2.37 48.13 13.57
C SER A 9 2.54 48.57 15.02
N ALA A 10 3.13 47.78 15.87
CA ALA A 10 3.86 48.22 17.03
C ALA A 10 5.06 47.33 17.28
N CYS A 11 6.23 47.77 16.80
CA CYS A 11 7.52 47.31 17.25
C CYS A 11 7.81 47.85 18.65
N LEU A 12 8.12 46.97 19.61
CA LEU A 12 8.78 47.33 20.84
C LEU A 12 10.16 46.68 20.85
N LEU A 13 11.20 47.46 20.56
CA LEU A 13 12.60 47.14 20.79
C LEU A 13 12.90 47.43 22.26
N ALA A 14 13.18 46.43 23.06
CA ALA A 14 13.81 46.54 24.35
C ALA A 14 15.29 46.16 24.20
N ALA A 15 16.14 47.17 24.25
CA ALA A 15 17.60 47.01 24.36
C ALA A 15 17.93 46.63 25.81
N VAL A 16 18.56 45.49 26.02
CA VAL A 16 19.17 45.10 27.29
C VAL A 16 20.66 45.14 27.08
N SER A 17 21.27 46.06 27.83
CA SER A 17 22.73 46.23 27.94
C SER A 17 23.36 45.05 28.65
N VAL A 18 24.40 44.48 28.07
CA VAL A 18 25.21 43.41 28.64
C VAL A 18 26.36 44.01 29.40
N ASP A 19 26.34 43.89 30.70
CA ASP A 19 27.54 44.16 31.53
C ASP A 19 28.44 42.90 31.52
N ALA A 20 29.64 43.09 30.99
CA ALA A 20 30.69 42.11 31.04
C ALA A 20 31.40 42.17 32.39
N SER A 21 31.17 41.15 33.23
CA SER A 21 32.03 40.90 34.39
C SER A 21 32.74 39.55 34.21
N ALA A 22 34.05 39.66 33.95
CA ALA A 22 34.95 38.53 34.01
C ALA A 22 35.07 38.04 35.47
N ASN A 23 34.82 36.77 35.75
CA ASN A 23 35.37 36.11 36.92
C ASN A 23 35.82 34.68 36.62
N ALA A 24 36.95 34.34 37.18
CA ALA A 24 37.77 33.16 36.97
C ALA A 24 37.19 31.86 37.56
N GLY A 25 37.47 30.74 36.90
CA GLY A 25 37.87 29.46 37.48
C GLY A 25 36.87 28.80 38.43
N GLY A 26 36.07 27.89 37.94
CA GLY A 26 35.36 26.90 38.73
C GLY A 26 34.77 25.85 37.78
N GLY A 27 35.36 24.64 37.79
CA GLY A 27 34.83 23.49 37.04
C GLY A 27 33.47 23.12 37.59
N MET A 28 32.41 23.64 36.94
CA MET A 28 31.05 23.18 37.18
C MET A 28 30.77 22.01 36.22
N SER A 29 30.75 20.82 36.76
CA SER A 29 30.07 19.68 36.12
C SER A 29 28.64 20.09 35.82
N MET A 30 28.35 20.31 34.55
CA MET A 30 26.97 20.48 34.09
C MET A 30 26.19 19.22 34.49
N PRO A 31 25.07 19.33 35.21
CA PRO A 31 24.18 18.18 35.34
C PRO A 31 23.70 17.79 33.94
N SER A 32 23.97 16.54 33.54
CA SER A 32 23.35 15.94 32.37
C SER A 32 21.85 15.99 32.58
N THR A 33 21.21 17.03 32.07
CA THR A 33 19.75 17.06 31.91
C THR A 33 19.42 16.00 30.88
N SER A 34 19.19 14.75 31.31
CA SER A 34 18.52 13.74 30.51
C SER A 34 17.17 14.34 30.17
N MET A 35 17.01 14.74 28.88
CA MET A 35 15.69 15.11 28.39
C MET A 35 14.74 13.97 28.70
N PRO A 36 13.55 14.22 29.30
CA PRO A 36 12.58 13.16 29.52
C PRO A 36 12.29 12.51 28.17
N SER A 37 12.50 11.22 28.07
CA SER A 37 12.17 10.44 26.88
C SER A 37 10.69 10.69 26.60
N ARG A 38 10.41 11.32 25.45
CA ARG A 38 9.03 11.55 25.00
C ARG A 38 8.30 10.20 24.98
N GLN A 39 7.28 10.06 25.80
CA GLN A 39 6.45 8.85 25.76
C GLN A 39 5.84 8.71 24.36
N ALA A 40 5.97 7.52 23.77
CA ALA A 40 5.41 7.23 22.46
C ALA A 40 3.89 7.42 22.44
N THR A 41 3.40 8.21 21.51
CA THR A 41 1.95 8.43 21.32
C THR A 41 1.28 7.16 20.77
N PRO A 42 -0.05 7.03 20.82
CA PRO A 42 -0.76 5.95 20.13
C PRO A 42 -0.42 5.88 18.64
N GLN A 43 -0.24 7.03 17.98
CA GLN A 43 0.15 7.10 16.57
C GLN A 43 1.59 6.61 16.34
N ASP A 44 2.53 6.91 17.25
CA ASP A 44 3.89 6.37 17.16
C ASP A 44 3.86 4.83 17.28
N LYS A 45 3.09 4.30 18.24
CA LYS A 45 2.91 2.84 18.41
C LYS A 45 2.21 2.20 17.22
N ALA A 46 1.21 2.86 16.63
CA ALA A 46 0.53 2.39 15.42
C ALA A 46 1.51 2.25 14.25
N ARG A 47 2.39 3.24 14.09
CA ARG A 47 3.43 3.22 13.05
C ARG A 47 4.47 2.13 13.30
N ASP A 48 4.87 1.92 14.54
CA ASP A 48 5.81 0.85 14.90
C ASP A 48 5.20 -0.53 14.59
N ALA A 49 3.95 -0.78 15.00
CA ALA A 49 3.23 -2.00 14.68
C ALA A 49 3.07 -2.19 13.15
N TYR A 50 2.79 -1.11 12.40
CA TYR A 50 2.75 -1.13 10.94
C TYR A 50 4.09 -1.56 10.33
N ASN A 51 5.19 -0.98 10.79
CA ASN A 51 6.54 -1.29 10.32
C ASN A 51 6.93 -2.76 10.62
N ASP A 52 6.58 -3.26 11.80
CA ASP A 52 6.73 -4.67 12.16
C ASP A 52 5.95 -5.57 11.19
N GLY A 53 4.69 -5.21 10.90
CA GLY A 53 3.87 -5.91 9.93
C GLY A 53 4.51 -5.96 8.54
N VAL A 54 5.04 -4.84 8.05
CA VAL A 54 5.77 -4.76 6.77
C VAL A 54 7.01 -5.65 6.77
N HIS A 55 7.73 -5.74 7.89
CA HIS A 55 8.87 -6.66 8.01
C HIS A 55 8.43 -8.12 7.87
N HIS A 56 7.34 -8.52 8.52
CA HIS A 56 6.77 -9.86 8.38
C HIS A 56 6.28 -10.14 6.95
N VAL A 57 5.68 -9.17 6.24
CA VAL A 57 5.28 -9.32 4.83
C VAL A 57 6.49 -9.61 3.95
N LYS A 58 7.59 -8.84 4.08
CA LYS A 58 8.82 -9.09 3.31
C LYS A 58 9.36 -10.52 3.52
N LYS A 59 9.32 -11.00 4.75
CA LYS A 59 9.70 -12.39 5.08
C LYS A 59 8.76 -13.39 4.41
N ALA A 60 7.45 -13.14 4.47
CA ALA A 60 6.43 -14.00 3.89
C ALA A 60 6.54 -14.07 2.36
N ASP A 61 6.70 -12.93 1.68
CA ASP A 61 6.84 -12.85 0.23
C ASP A 61 8.09 -13.60 -0.25
N LYS A 62 9.22 -13.46 0.47
CA LYS A 62 10.44 -14.22 0.18
C LYS A 62 10.24 -15.72 0.35
N ALA A 63 9.57 -16.16 1.40
CA ALA A 63 9.28 -17.57 1.63
C ALA A 63 8.30 -18.11 0.57
N GLN A 64 7.29 -17.34 0.17
CA GLN A 64 6.38 -17.70 -0.91
C GLN A 64 7.09 -17.83 -2.24
N GLN A 65 8.02 -16.93 -2.57
CA GLN A 65 8.87 -17.04 -3.76
C GLN A 65 9.71 -18.32 -3.70
N THR A 66 10.35 -18.61 -2.58
CA THR A 66 11.11 -19.85 -2.38
C THR A 66 10.24 -21.09 -2.60
N ALA A 67 8.98 -21.08 -2.11
CA ALA A 67 8.04 -22.17 -2.32
C ALA A 67 7.67 -22.35 -3.80
N SER A 68 7.53 -21.25 -4.55
CA SER A 68 7.19 -21.29 -5.98
C SER A 68 8.34 -21.79 -6.86
N GLU A 69 9.58 -21.52 -6.46
CA GLU A 69 10.79 -21.90 -7.20
C GLU A 69 11.31 -23.30 -6.81
N ALA A 70 10.84 -23.85 -5.68
CA ALA A 70 11.31 -25.14 -5.19
C ALA A 70 10.79 -26.30 -6.05
N THR A 71 11.70 -27.15 -6.53
CA THR A 71 11.40 -28.39 -7.25
C THR A 71 11.21 -29.59 -6.30
N ASP A 72 11.82 -29.53 -5.10
CA ASP A 72 11.68 -30.53 -4.04
C ASP A 72 10.40 -30.25 -3.21
N SER A 73 9.55 -31.26 -3.07
CA SER A 73 8.26 -31.12 -2.37
C SER A 73 8.43 -30.74 -0.90
N GLY A 74 9.40 -31.32 -0.19
CA GLY A 74 9.63 -31.02 1.21
C GLY A 74 10.11 -29.58 1.45
N LYS A 75 10.96 -29.07 0.53
CA LYS A 75 11.38 -27.65 0.56
C LYS A 75 10.20 -26.73 0.24
N LYS A 76 9.39 -27.11 -0.75
CA LYS A 76 8.18 -26.36 -1.13
C LYS A 76 7.21 -26.23 0.05
N ASP A 77 6.88 -27.35 0.69
CA ASP A 77 5.93 -27.38 1.81
C ASP A 77 6.45 -26.60 3.02
N LYS A 78 7.74 -26.74 3.33
CA LYS A 78 8.39 -25.96 4.39
C LYS A 78 8.32 -24.46 4.12
N ALA A 79 8.67 -24.03 2.92
CA ALA A 79 8.66 -22.62 2.55
C ALA A 79 7.22 -22.07 2.48
N ALA A 80 6.24 -22.84 2.00
CA ALA A 80 4.83 -22.45 2.00
C ALA A 80 4.30 -22.27 3.43
N LYS A 81 4.66 -23.18 4.36
CA LYS A 81 4.31 -23.02 5.77
C LYS A 81 4.95 -21.79 6.39
N GLU A 82 6.24 -21.53 6.11
CA GLU A 82 6.93 -20.33 6.60
C GLU A 82 6.26 -19.05 6.08
N ALA A 83 5.85 -19.02 4.81
CA ALA A 83 5.12 -17.91 4.22
C ALA A 83 3.78 -17.68 4.94
N HIS A 84 2.99 -18.73 5.14
CA HIS A 84 1.71 -18.68 5.83
C HIS A 84 1.87 -18.13 7.26
N ASP A 85 2.79 -18.67 8.05
CA ASP A 85 3.03 -18.25 9.44
C ASP A 85 3.48 -16.78 9.51
N ALA A 86 4.30 -16.33 8.55
CA ALA A 86 4.77 -14.96 8.46
C ALA A 86 3.63 -13.99 8.03
N TYR A 87 2.75 -14.38 7.10
CA TYR A 87 1.56 -13.57 6.78
C TYR A 87 0.59 -13.48 7.96
N ALA A 88 0.40 -14.56 8.73
CA ALA A 88 -0.44 -14.53 9.92
C ALA A 88 0.13 -13.57 11.00
N SER A 89 1.45 -13.59 11.18
CA SER A 89 2.15 -12.64 12.08
C SER A 89 1.99 -11.21 11.60
N ALA A 90 2.15 -10.95 10.30
CA ALA A 90 1.95 -9.64 9.69
C ALA A 90 0.52 -9.13 9.90
N LEU A 91 -0.49 -9.99 9.66
CA LEU A 91 -1.90 -9.65 9.88
C LEU A 91 -2.18 -9.21 11.31
N GLY A 92 -1.60 -9.91 12.31
CA GLY A 92 -1.68 -9.52 13.71
C GLY A 92 -1.14 -8.12 13.97
N LYS A 93 0.01 -7.78 13.39
CA LYS A 93 0.66 -6.48 13.54
C LYS A 93 -0.12 -5.35 12.84
N PHE A 94 -0.68 -5.59 11.66
CA PHE A 94 -1.50 -4.59 11.02
C PHE A 94 -2.84 -4.37 11.73
N LYS A 95 -3.45 -5.41 12.30
CA LYS A 95 -4.64 -5.27 13.17
C LYS A 95 -4.32 -4.48 14.45
N GLU A 96 -3.16 -4.69 15.07
CA GLU A 96 -2.65 -3.89 16.19
C GLU A 96 -2.51 -2.42 15.75
N SER A 97 -1.87 -2.15 14.63
CA SER A 97 -1.70 -0.81 14.07
C SER A 97 -3.03 -0.11 13.81
N ALA A 98 -3.97 -0.77 13.13
CA ALA A 98 -5.30 -0.22 12.84
C ALA A 98 -6.16 -0.05 14.10
N GLY A 99 -5.92 -0.83 15.15
CA GLY A 99 -6.55 -0.65 16.46
C GLY A 99 -6.05 0.60 17.20
N LEU A 100 -4.76 0.91 17.06
CA LEU A 100 -4.13 2.10 17.64
C LEU A 100 -4.43 3.38 16.85
N ASP A 101 -4.48 3.27 15.51
CA ASP A 101 -4.86 4.36 14.61
C ASP A 101 -5.82 3.84 13.52
N PRO A 102 -7.13 3.88 13.74
CA PRO A 102 -8.13 3.43 12.77
C PRO A 102 -8.20 4.28 11.48
N SER A 103 -7.53 5.42 11.43
CA SER A 103 -7.46 6.30 10.26
C SER A 103 -6.31 5.98 9.31
N LEU A 104 -5.40 5.07 9.68
CA LEU A 104 -4.25 4.69 8.88
C LEU A 104 -4.68 3.76 7.73
N ALA A 105 -4.98 4.35 6.57
CA ALA A 105 -5.43 3.63 5.37
C ALA A 105 -4.45 2.53 4.92
N GLU A 106 -3.16 2.76 5.10
CA GLU A 106 -2.08 1.83 4.78
C GLU A 106 -2.17 0.54 5.63
N ALA A 107 -2.51 0.64 6.92
CA ALA A 107 -2.70 -0.52 7.77
C ALA A 107 -3.89 -1.37 7.29
N TRP A 108 -5.01 -0.74 6.94
CA TRP A 108 -6.17 -1.43 6.39
C TRP A 108 -5.87 -2.09 5.04
N ASN A 109 -5.09 -1.44 4.17
CA ASN A 109 -4.64 -2.05 2.92
C ASN A 109 -3.81 -3.31 3.16
N TYR A 110 -2.89 -3.29 4.12
CA TYR A 110 -2.08 -4.47 4.45
C TYR A 110 -2.86 -5.56 5.22
N ILE A 111 -3.89 -5.21 6.00
CA ILE A 111 -4.85 -6.20 6.52
C ILE A 111 -5.50 -6.93 5.35
N GLY A 112 -5.96 -6.20 4.33
CA GLY A 112 -6.51 -6.78 3.12
C GLY A 112 -5.52 -7.67 2.39
N TYR A 113 -4.29 -7.20 2.16
CA TYR A 113 -3.23 -7.96 1.51
C TYR A 113 -2.92 -9.27 2.22
N THR A 114 -2.67 -9.22 3.52
CA THR A 114 -2.32 -10.40 4.31
C THR A 114 -3.50 -11.36 4.45
N SER A 115 -4.74 -10.88 4.62
CA SER A 115 -5.94 -11.71 4.63
C SER A 115 -6.13 -12.43 3.30
N ARG A 116 -5.95 -11.75 2.16
CA ARG A 116 -5.99 -12.37 0.83
C ARG A 116 -4.92 -13.45 0.65
N LYS A 117 -3.69 -13.19 1.10
CA LYS A 117 -2.60 -14.17 1.06
C LYS A 117 -2.86 -15.41 1.92
N LEU A 118 -3.66 -15.27 2.97
CA LEU A 118 -4.12 -16.36 3.84
C LEU A 118 -5.40 -17.04 3.34
N GLY A 119 -5.99 -16.58 2.22
CA GLY A 119 -7.24 -17.13 1.66
C GLY A 119 -8.52 -16.57 2.30
N ASN A 120 -8.43 -15.63 3.21
CA ASN A 120 -9.55 -14.99 3.89
C ASN A 120 -10.10 -13.82 3.04
N TYR A 121 -10.75 -14.15 1.92
CA TYR A 121 -11.11 -13.16 0.91
C TYR A 121 -12.17 -12.17 1.35
N ASP A 122 -13.15 -12.58 2.15
CA ASP A 122 -14.20 -11.67 2.67
C ASP A 122 -13.59 -10.61 3.59
N ASP A 123 -12.72 -11.03 4.51
CA ASP A 123 -11.98 -10.10 5.37
C ASP A 123 -11.07 -9.17 4.55
N ALA A 124 -10.46 -9.70 3.48
CA ALA A 124 -9.60 -8.91 2.60
C ALA A 124 -10.40 -7.81 1.90
N LEU A 125 -11.54 -8.15 1.31
CA LEU A 125 -12.41 -7.19 0.63
C LEU A 125 -12.92 -6.11 1.59
N ALA A 126 -13.38 -6.48 2.78
CA ALA A 126 -13.81 -5.54 3.81
C ALA A 126 -12.69 -4.56 4.23
N ALA A 127 -11.45 -5.07 4.37
CA ALA A 127 -10.31 -4.26 4.73
C ALA A 127 -9.90 -3.28 3.60
N TYR A 128 -9.93 -3.72 2.32
CA TYR A 128 -9.69 -2.82 1.19
C TYR A 128 -10.77 -1.76 1.06
N ASP A 129 -12.03 -2.11 1.27
CA ASP A 129 -13.12 -1.13 1.28
C ASP A 129 -12.92 -0.08 2.37
N ARG A 130 -12.44 -0.51 3.55
CA ARG A 130 -12.08 0.42 4.63
C ARG A 130 -10.90 1.32 4.23
N ALA A 131 -9.83 0.78 3.63
CA ALA A 131 -8.69 1.56 3.15
C ALA A 131 -9.14 2.60 2.12
N LEU A 132 -10.00 2.22 1.17
CA LEU A 132 -10.52 3.10 0.13
C LEU A 132 -11.52 4.15 0.67
N SER A 133 -12.25 3.84 1.73
CA SER A 133 -13.10 4.84 2.42
C SER A 133 -12.28 5.93 3.10
N LEU A 134 -11.09 5.58 3.60
CA LEU A 134 -10.16 6.53 4.24
C LEU A 134 -9.32 7.30 3.21
N LYS A 135 -8.97 6.65 2.11
CA LYS A 135 -8.12 7.21 1.05
C LYS A 135 -8.72 6.86 -0.32
N PRO A 136 -9.70 7.62 -0.81
CA PRO A 136 -10.31 7.38 -2.12
C PRO A 136 -9.26 7.37 -3.23
N GLY A 137 -9.34 6.39 -4.13
CA GLY A 137 -8.38 6.25 -5.22
C GLY A 137 -7.01 5.71 -4.81
N TYR A 138 -6.85 5.12 -3.60
CA TYR A 138 -5.60 4.50 -3.17
C TYR A 138 -5.19 3.37 -4.13
N PRO A 139 -4.12 3.56 -4.94
CA PRO A 139 -3.88 2.67 -6.08
C PRO A 139 -3.55 1.23 -5.66
N ASP A 140 -2.77 1.04 -4.59
CA ASP A 140 -2.43 -0.31 -4.11
C ASP A 140 -3.66 -1.07 -3.60
N ALA A 141 -4.58 -0.36 -2.91
CA ALA A 141 -5.82 -0.97 -2.44
C ALA A 141 -6.76 -1.34 -3.59
N LEU A 142 -6.82 -0.53 -4.66
CA LEU A 142 -7.60 -0.84 -5.86
C LEU A 142 -7.02 -2.08 -6.57
N GLU A 143 -5.71 -2.15 -6.74
CA GLU A 143 -5.03 -3.27 -7.40
C GLU A 143 -5.26 -4.58 -6.62
N TYR A 144 -4.96 -4.59 -5.32
CA TYR A 144 -5.10 -5.79 -4.50
C TYR A 144 -6.56 -6.21 -4.30
N ARG A 145 -7.50 -5.25 -4.23
CA ARG A 145 -8.94 -5.56 -4.23
C ARG A 145 -9.38 -6.20 -5.54
N GLY A 146 -8.86 -5.71 -6.68
CA GLY A 146 -9.07 -6.32 -7.99
C GLY A 146 -8.63 -7.78 -8.03
N GLU A 147 -7.45 -8.11 -7.50
CA GLU A 147 -6.99 -9.49 -7.37
C GLU A 147 -7.86 -10.33 -6.40
N ALA A 148 -8.34 -9.74 -5.31
CA ALA A 148 -9.26 -10.42 -4.40
C ALA A 148 -10.60 -10.74 -5.08
N TYR A 149 -11.14 -9.83 -5.90
CA TYR A 149 -12.34 -10.07 -6.70
C TYR A 149 -12.19 -11.26 -7.66
N LEU A 150 -11.02 -11.39 -8.32
CA LEU A 150 -10.74 -12.57 -9.16
C LEU A 150 -10.78 -13.85 -8.35
N SER A 151 -10.21 -13.83 -7.14
CA SER A 151 -10.15 -15.03 -6.28
C SER A 151 -11.53 -15.55 -5.87
N VAL A 152 -12.53 -14.66 -5.80
CA VAL A 152 -13.93 -15.02 -5.47
C VAL A 152 -14.85 -15.02 -6.69
N GLY A 153 -14.32 -14.91 -7.91
CA GLY A 153 -15.09 -14.97 -9.16
C GLY A 153 -15.93 -13.73 -9.48
N ARG A 154 -15.68 -12.60 -8.80
CA ARG A 154 -16.36 -11.32 -9.03
C ARG A 154 -15.68 -10.56 -10.19
N ILE A 155 -15.83 -11.09 -11.40
CA ILE A 155 -15.11 -10.63 -12.60
C ILE A 155 -15.42 -9.16 -12.94
N ALA A 156 -16.70 -8.79 -12.93
CA ALA A 156 -17.12 -7.42 -13.24
C ALA A 156 -16.48 -6.38 -12.29
N ASP A 157 -16.36 -6.71 -11.01
CA ASP A 157 -15.73 -5.83 -10.02
C ASP A 157 -14.21 -5.72 -10.25
N ALA A 158 -13.57 -6.82 -10.65
CA ALA A 158 -12.14 -6.79 -11.03
C ALA A 158 -11.90 -5.94 -12.28
N GLN A 159 -12.79 -6.03 -13.29
CA GLN A 159 -12.75 -5.17 -14.49
C GLN A 159 -12.93 -3.69 -14.12
N GLN A 160 -13.87 -3.37 -13.21
CA GLN A 160 -14.05 -1.99 -12.75
C GLN A 160 -12.82 -1.47 -12.01
N ALA A 161 -12.22 -2.28 -11.12
CA ALA A 161 -10.96 -1.92 -10.43
C ALA A 161 -9.82 -1.62 -11.43
N TYR A 162 -9.73 -2.37 -12.53
CA TYR A 162 -8.80 -2.08 -13.61
C TYR A 162 -9.07 -0.72 -14.26
N LEU A 163 -10.32 -0.40 -14.56
CA LEU A 163 -10.70 0.87 -15.20
C LEU A 163 -10.37 2.06 -14.29
N ASP A 164 -10.66 1.94 -12.99
CA ASP A 164 -10.33 2.95 -11.98
C ASP A 164 -8.82 3.19 -11.90
N LEU A 165 -8.04 2.11 -11.91
CA LEU A 165 -6.56 2.19 -11.94
C LEU A 165 -6.05 2.79 -13.25
N TYR A 166 -6.64 2.42 -14.39
CA TYR A 166 -6.17 2.89 -15.69
C TYR A 166 -6.30 4.41 -15.84
N ALA A 167 -7.28 5.01 -15.19
CA ALA A 167 -7.47 6.46 -15.16
C ALA A 167 -6.36 7.19 -14.37
N GLY A 168 -5.83 6.60 -13.30
CA GLY A 168 -4.90 7.26 -12.38
C GLY A 168 -3.51 6.63 -12.27
N ASN A 169 -3.38 5.32 -12.41
CA ASN A 169 -2.12 4.58 -12.26
C ASN A 169 -2.02 3.43 -13.27
N ARG A 170 -1.56 3.74 -14.48
CA ARG A 170 -1.43 2.76 -15.57
C ARG A 170 -0.47 1.61 -15.25
N ALA A 171 0.53 1.83 -14.40
CA ALA A 171 1.48 0.78 -14.03
C ALA A 171 0.78 -0.30 -13.20
N LEU A 172 -0.02 0.08 -12.20
CA LEU A 172 -0.80 -0.86 -11.39
C LEU A 172 -1.97 -1.47 -12.18
N ALA A 173 -2.60 -0.70 -13.08
CA ALA A 173 -3.57 -1.26 -14.03
C ALA A 173 -2.95 -2.39 -14.87
N GLY A 174 -1.72 -2.20 -15.35
CA GLY A 174 -0.99 -3.24 -16.09
C GLY A 174 -0.69 -4.47 -15.24
N LYS A 175 -0.37 -4.30 -13.96
CA LYS A 175 -0.19 -5.43 -13.02
C LYS A 175 -1.49 -6.21 -12.82
N LEU A 176 -2.61 -5.50 -12.56
CA LEU A 176 -3.90 -6.15 -12.40
C LEU A 176 -4.32 -6.87 -13.69
N LEU A 177 -4.08 -6.28 -14.87
CA LEU A 177 -4.37 -6.95 -16.14
C LEU A 177 -3.56 -8.23 -16.33
N THR A 178 -2.29 -8.23 -15.88
CA THR A 178 -1.44 -9.42 -15.87
C THR A 178 -1.97 -10.49 -14.91
N ALA A 179 -2.42 -10.09 -13.72
CA ALA A 179 -3.05 -10.99 -12.76
C ALA A 179 -4.35 -11.61 -13.31
N MET A 180 -5.17 -10.80 -13.98
CA MET A 180 -6.39 -11.27 -14.67
C MET A 180 -6.07 -12.32 -15.74
N LYS A 181 -5.05 -12.06 -16.57
CA LYS A 181 -4.60 -13.01 -17.60
C LYS A 181 -4.12 -14.33 -16.98
N SER A 182 -3.30 -14.27 -15.94
CA SER A 182 -2.82 -15.45 -15.24
C SER A 182 -3.97 -16.24 -14.59
N TRP A 183 -4.97 -15.52 -14.05
CA TRP A 183 -6.15 -16.14 -13.47
C TRP A 183 -6.98 -16.87 -14.53
N VAL A 184 -7.23 -16.26 -15.71
CA VAL A 184 -7.93 -16.92 -16.83
C VAL A 184 -7.20 -18.17 -17.26
N THR A 185 -5.88 -18.11 -17.47
CA THR A 185 -5.06 -19.28 -17.81
C THR A 185 -5.22 -20.40 -16.77
N ALA A 186 -5.14 -20.07 -15.49
CA ALA A 186 -5.32 -21.06 -14.42
C ALA A 186 -6.76 -21.65 -14.35
N GLN A 187 -7.79 -20.89 -14.76
CA GLN A 187 -9.16 -21.43 -14.87
C GLN A 187 -9.31 -22.40 -16.03
N HIS A 188 -8.69 -22.14 -17.18
CA HIS A 188 -8.69 -23.06 -18.32
C HIS A 188 -8.01 -24.39 -18.03
N GLU A 189 -7.00 -24.40 -17.16
CA GLU A 189 -6.28 -25.62 -16.75
C GLU A 189 -7.05 -26.47 -15.73
N ARG A 190 -8.14 -25.96 -15.13
CA ARG A 190 -8.97 -26.72 -14.18
C ARG A 190 -9.91 -27.67 -14.91
N PRO A 191 -10.11 -28.90 -14.40
CA PRO A 191 -11.11 -29.80 -14.97
C PRO A 191 -12.49 -29.15 -15.04
N SER A 192 -13.14 -29.26 -16.19
CA SER A 192 -14.45 -28.66 -16.47
C SER A 192 -15.47 -29.02 -15.40
N GLY A 193 -16.05 -28.06 -14.72
CA GLY A 193 -17.08 -28.27 -13.72
C GLY A 193 -17.39 -27.13 -12.76
N SER A 194 -16.51 -26.17 -12.57
CA SER A 194 -16.75 -25.07 -11.64
C SER A 194 -16.74 -23.72 -12.35
N GLY A 195 -17.92 -23.24 -12.75
CA GLY A 195 -18.17 -21.81 -12.90
C GLY A 195 -17.49 -21.11 -14.07
N ALA A 196 -17.28 -21.79 -15.21
CA ALA A 196 -16.69 -21.21 -16.43
C ALA A 196 -17.70 -20.32 -17.21
N THR A 197 -18.51 -19.55 -16.50
CA THR A 197 -19.31 -18.50 -17.14
C THR A 197 -18.39 -17.36 -17.55
N ASN A 198 -18.23 -17.16 -18.86
CA ASN A 198 -17.61 -15.99 -19.50
C ASN A 198 -16.08 -15.88 -19.45
N LEU A 199 -15.32 -16.98 -19.35
CA LEU A 199 -13.85 -16.91 -19.45
C LEU A 199 -13.39 -16.37 -20.82
N ASP A 200 -14.05 -16.79 -21.91
CA ASP A 200 -13.74 -16.33 -23.27
C ASP A 200 -14.03 -14.83 -23.42
N GLU A 201 -15.12 -14.34 -22.81
CA GLU A 201 -15.44 -12.92 -22.82
C GLU A 201 -14.41 -12.11 -22.00
N LEU A 202 -13.97 -12.63 -20.87
CA LEU A 202 -12.93 -11.99 -20.09
C LEU A 202 -11.59 -11.99 -20.83
N ASP A 203 -11.21 -13.09 -21.48
CA ASP A 203 -9.98 -13.16 -22.26
C ASP A 203 -10.00 -12.13 -23.42
N LYS A 204 -11.10 -12.06 -24.16
CA LYS A 204 -11.30 -11.04 -25.19
C LYS A 204 -11.17 -9.63 -24.62
N TRP A 205 -11.82 -9.34 -23.50
CA TRP A 205 -11.75 -8.05 -22.82
C TRP A 205 -10.30 -7.71 -22.43
N ILE A 206 -9.53 -8.68 -21.90
CA ILE A 206 -8.11 -8.52 -21.53
C ILE A 206 -7.28 -8.20 -22.78
N GLN A 207 -7.50 -8.90 -23.89
CA GLN A 207 -6.80 -8.64 -25.16
C GLN A 207 -7.06 -7.22 -25.66
N GLU A 208 -8.31 -6.78 -25.67
CA GLU A 208 -8.69 -5.42 -26.06
C GLU A 208 -8.01 -4.36 -25.16
N ARG A 209 -7.99 -4.55 -23.83
CA ARG A 209 -7.32 -3.61 -22.89
C ARG A 209 -5.81 -3.59 -23.09
N THR A 210 -5.20 -4.74 -23.37
CA THR A 210 -3.77 -4.84 -23.70
C THR A 210 -3.44 -4.05 -24.96
N GLN A 211 -4.26 -4.16 -26.00
CA GLN A 211 -4.08 -3.43 -27.25
C GLN A 211 -4.24 -1.91 -27.05
N ILE A 212 -5.27 -1.47 -26.33
CA ILE A 212 -5.50 -0.05 -26.01
C ILE A 212 -4.32 0.51 -25.20
N ALA A 213 -3.81 -0.22 -24.21
CA ALA A 213 -2.67 0.21 -23.42
C ALA A 213 -1.40 0.39 -24.30
N ALA A 214 -1.14 -0.55 -25.22
CA ALA A 214 -0.03 -0.48 -26.15
C ALA A 214 -0.14 0.71 -27.11
N GLN A 215 -1.32 0.95 -27.69
CA GLN A 215 -1.57 2.09 -28.57
C GLN A 215 -1.40 3.42 -27.84
N THR A 216 -1.93 3.52 -26.61
CA THR A 216 -1.79 4.73 -25.79
C THR A 216 -0.32 5.01 -25.45
N ALA A 217 0.46 3.98 -25.13
CA ALA A 217 1.88 4.12 -24.86
C ALA A 217 2.68 4.58 -26.10
N ALA A 218 2.32 4.10 -27.29
CA ALA A 218 2.93 4.52 -28.55
C ALA A 218 2.66 6.01 -28.82
N LEU A 219 1.41 6.45 -28.74
CA LEU A 219 1.03 7.86 -28.93
C LEU A 219 1.71 8.81 -27.94
N THR A 220 1.89 8.37 -26.68
CA THR A 220 2.61 9.17 -25.68
C THR A 220 4.08 9.34 -26.04
N ARG A 221 4.74 8.30 -26.58
CA ARG A 221 6.14 8.38 -27.04
C ARG A 221 6.30 9.29 -28.24
N GLU A 222 5.40 9.19 -29.20
CA GLU A 222 5.40 10.03 -30.41
C GLU A 222 5.14 11.51 -30.06
N GLY A 223 4.17 11.79 -29.17
CA GLY A 223 3.87 13.14 -28.71
C GLY A 223 5.04 13.80 -27.98
N THR A 224 5.78 13.05 -27.13
CA THR A 224 6.99 13.56 -26.49
C THR A 224 8.14 13.79 -27.48
N ALA A 225 8.29 12.96 -28.50
CA ALA A 225 9.30 13.14 -29.55
C ALA A 225 9.00 14.35 -30.44
N ALA A 226 7.74 14.69 -30.68
CA ALA A 226 7.33 15.85 -31.47
C ALA A 226 7.49 17.19 -30.77
N SER A 227 7.44 17.22 -29.43
CA SER A 227 7.55 18.46 -28.62
C SER A 227 8.97 19.04 -28.52
N TRP A 228 9.98 18.34 -29.05
CA TRP A 228 11.40 18.75 -29.01
C TRP A 228 11.97 19.18 -30.40
N ARG A 229 11.12 19.46 -31.40
CA ARG A 229 11.56 19.94 -32.71
C ARG A 229 11.15 21.39 -32.98
#